data_0add1c009ca2fbf453db1463b08ad88b
#
_entry.id   0add1c009ca2fbf453db1463b08ad88b
#
_cell.length_a   1.000
_cell.length_b   1.000
_cell.length_c   1.000
_cell.angle_alpha   90.00
_cell.angle_beta   90.00
_cell.angle_gamma   90.00
#
_symmetry.space_group_name_H-M   'P 1'
#
loop_
_entity.id
_entity.type
_entity.pdbx_description
1 polymer ?
#
loop_
_entity_poly.entity_id
_entity_poly.type
_entity_poly.pdbx_seq_one_letter_code
_entity_poly.pdbx_strand_id
1 'polypeptide(L)'
;MPAKKTMAQRLGQALETMTRQCGQLPETPAYGSWLLGRVSESPSRRWVRIKRIVTVYIMTANLTGIVVALLVVTFAFPVPSIYTDAPWWVTFGVAPAYATLALAIGTYWITTRIVRASIRWAIEERAPSQADGRNTLLLPFRVAAVHLILWDIGGALLATLYGLANRVFVTIILFSVTICGVLVATNCYLFTEFALRPVAAKALEAGRPPRRFAPGIMGRTMTVWSLGSGVPVTGIATTALYVLLVHNLTETQLASAVLILSITTLIFGFLVMWILAWLTAAPVRVVRAALKRVEQGDLRGDLVVFDGTELGELQRGFNAMVNGLRERERVRDLFGRHVGREVAAAAERERPQLGGEDRHAAVVFVDIVGSTQLVDNQPAAHVVKLLNWFFAIVVNEVDRCLLYTSPSPRDRTRSRMPSSV
;
A
#
# COMPACT_ATOMS: atom_id res chain seq x y z
N MET A 1 -39.67 6.05 -11.74
CA MET A 1 -38.97 4.75 -11.86
C MET A 1 -37.47 5.01 -11.84
N PRO A 2 -36.71 4.48 -10.88
CA PRO A 2 -35.25 4.68 -10.87
C PRO A 2 -34.63 3.90 -12.03
N ALA A 3 -33.79 4.58 -12.81
CA ALA A 3 -33.10 4.00 -13.96
C ALA A 3 -32.24 2.79 -13.53
N LYS A 4 -32.40 1.65 -14.21
CA LYS A 4 -31.60 0.44 -13.99
C LYS A 4 -30.12 0.76 -14.28
N LYS A 5 -29.30 0.74 -13.24
CA LYS A 5 -27.84 0.93 -13.36
C LYS A 5 -27.25 -0.13 -14.29
N THR A 6 -26.43 0.29 -15.23
CA THR A 6 -25.72 -0.61 -16.17
C THR A 6 -24.74 -1.51 -15.41
N MET A 7 -24.40 -2.66 -15.98
CA MET A 7 -23.48 -3.63 -15.38
C MET A 7 -22.10 -3.00 -15.08
N ALA A 8 -21.62 -2.12 -15.94
CA ALA A 8 -20.40 -1.34 -15.72
C ALA A 8 -20.51 -0.40 -14.52
N GLN A 9 -21.67 0.24 -14.31
CA GLN A 9 -21.92 1.06 -13.12
C GLN A 9 -22.04 0.24 -11.84
N ARG A 10 -22.55 -1.00 -11.91
CA ARG A 10 -22.60 -1.93 -10.76
C ARG A 10 -21.21 -2.47 -10.41
N LEU A 11 -20.41 -2.82 -11.43
CA LEU A 11 -19.00 -3.22 -11.23
C LEU A 11 -18.16 -2.03 -10.72
N GLY A 12 -18.34 -0.85 -11.30
CA GLY A 12 -17.70 0.38 -10.83
C GLY A 12 -18.08 0.69 -9.38
N GLN A 13 -19.35 0.54 -8.99
CA GLN A 13 -19.81 0.73 -7.61
C GLN A 13 -19.36 -0.38 -6.68
N ALA A 14 -19.33 -1.65 -7.11
CA ALA A 14 -18.78 -2.75 -6.30
C ALA A 14 -17.27 -2.56 -6.07
N LEU A 15 -16.52 -2.18 -7.12
CA LEU A 15 -15.12 -1.81 -7.03
C LEU A 15 -14.91 -0.53 -6.21
N GLU A 16 -15.77 0.46 -6.37
CA GLU A 16 -15.77 1.70 -5.60
C GLU A 16 -16.21 1.45 -4.15
N THR A 17 -17.10 0.51 -3.87
CA THR A 17 -17.48 0.11 -2.51
C THR A 17 -16.35 -0.68 -1.86
N MET A 18 -15.67 -1.57 -2.57
CA MET A 18 -14.44 -2.21 -2.11
C MET A 18 -13.30 -1.19 -1.88
N THR A 19 -13.31 -0.06 -2.59
CA THR A 19 -12.33 1.03 -2.47
C THR A 19 -12.82 2.20 -1.63
N ARG A 20 -14.13 2.48 -1.52
CA ARG A 20 -14.74 3.57 -0.74
C ARG A 20 -14.69 3.38 0.77
N GLN A 21 -14.54 2.17 1.24
CA GLN A 21 -14.31 1.92 2.67
C GLN A 21 -12.99 2.53 3.18
N CYS A 22 -12.22 3.19 2.32
CA CYS A 22 -11.04 3.99 2.67
C CYS A 22 -11.36 5.41 3.20
N GLY A 23 -12.61 5.80 3.37
CA GLY A 23 -12.99 7.18 3.70
C GLY A 23 -13.77 7.41 4.99
N GLN A 24 -14.10 6.38 5.76
CA GLN A 24 -14.76 6.52 7.06
C GLN A 24 -13.86 6.02 8.20
N LEU A 25 -13.71 6.87 9.18
CA LEU A 25 -13.04 6.71 10.48
C LEU A 25 -13.59 5.52 11.27
N PRO A 26 -12.86 4.94 12.14
CA PRO A 26 -11.49 4.48 12.36
C PRO A 26 -11.15 3.18 11.62
N GLU A 27 -11.81 2.84 10.57
CA GLU A 27 -11.81 1.53 9.89
C GLU A 27 -11.15 1.52 8.51
N THR A 28 -10.38 2.54 8.12
CA THR A 28 -9.58 2.47 6.90
C THR A 28 -8.58 1.32 7.02
N PRO A 29 -8.52 0.40 6.02
CA PRO A 29 -7.57 -0.68 6.06
C PRO A 29 -6.15 -0.10 6.06
N ALA A 30 -5.44 -0.25 7.17
CA ALA A 30 -4.13 0.34 7.42
C ALA A 30 -3.10 0.04 6.32
N TYR A 31 -3.26 -1.09 5.64
CA TYR A 31 -2.39 -1.56 4.57
C TYR A 31 -2.99 -1.37 3.16
N GLY A 32 -4.05 -0.58 3.04
CA GLY A 32 -4.74 -0.31 1.77
C GLY A 32 -5.69 -1.40 1.27
N SER A 33 -5.91 -2.48 2.03
CA SER A 33 -6.88 -3.54 1.72
C SER A 33 -7.32 -4.31 2.97
N TRP A 34 -8.62 -4.65 3.05
CA TRP A 34 -9.19 -5.48 4.11
C TRP A 34 -8.63 -6.91 4.13
N LEU A 35 -8.19 -7.42 2.98
CA LEU A 35 -7.58 -8.74 2.88
C LEU A 35 -6.30 -8.87 3.72
N LEU A 36 -5.62 -7.76 3.98
CA LEU A 36 -4.34 -7.73 4.71
C LEU A 36 -4.50 -7.70 6.24
N GLY A 37 -5.73 -7.55 6.74
CA GLY A 37 -6.03 -7.57 8.17
C GLY A 37 -5.80 -6.23 8.87
N ARG A 38 -5.88 -6.26 10.21
CA ARG A 38 -5.74 -5.09 11.09
C ARG A 38 -4.32 -5.00 11.65
N VAL A 39 -3.90 -3.80 12.07
CA VAL A 39 -2.59 -3.57 12.73
C VAL A 39 -2.48 -4.35 14.03
N SER A 40 -3.59 -4.44 14.79
CA SER A 40 -3.67 -5.14 16.08
C SER A 40 -3.77 -6.67 15.98
N GLU A 41 -3.65 -7.24 14.77
CA GLU A 41 -3.75 -8.69 14.58
C GLU A 41 -2.54 -9.43 15.16
N SER A 42 -2.80 -10.58 15.81
CA SER A 42 -1.73 -11.43 16.37
C SER A 42 -0.77 -11.97 15.29
N PRO A 43 0.51 -12.15 15.57
CA PRO A 43 1.52 -12.60 14.60
C PRO A 43 1.19 -13.94 13.97
N SER A 44 0.65 -14.87 14.74
CA SER A 44 0.24 -16.20 14.25
C SER A 44 -0.89 -16.11 13.21
N ARG A 45 -1.92 -15.29 13.47
CA ARG A 45 -3.03 -15.08 12.52
C ARG A 45 -2.55 -14.37 11.29
N ARG A 46 -1.68 -13.36 11.44
CA ARG A 46 -1.05 -12.64 10.32
C ARG A 46 -0.26 -13.58 9.42
N TRP A 47 0.55 -14.48 10.01
CA TRP A 47 1.29 -15.49 9.25
C TRP A 47 0.36 -16.42 8.46
N VAL A 48 -0.68 -16.98 9.10
CA VAL A 48 -1.65 -17.86 8.42
C VAL A 48 -2.32 -17.13 7.26
N ARG A 49 -2.68 -15.86 7.45
CA ARG A 49 -3.28 -15.02 6.41
C ARG A 49 -2.32 -14.80 5.24
N ILE A 50 -1.09 -14.38 5.49
CA ILE A 50 -0.06 -14.16 4.45
C ILE A 50 0.17 -15.46 3.70
N LYS A 51 0.39 -16.57 4.42
CA LYS A 51 0.57 -17.89 3.81
C LYS A 51 -0.61 -18.25 2.90
N ARG A 52 -1.85 -18.07 3.36
CA ARG A 52 -3.05 -18.38 2.57
C ARG A 52 -3.13 -17.51 1.31
N ILE A 53 -2.94 -16.19 1.45
CA ILE A 53 -2.97 -15.26 0.32
C ILE A 53 -1.91 -15.65 -0.70
N VAL A 54 -0.65 -15.80 -0.28
CA VAL A 54 0.46 -16.16 -1.18
C VAL A 54 0.21 -17.52 -1.84
N THR A 55 -0.25 -18.54 -1.09
CA THR A 55 -0.54 -19.86 -1.66
C THR A 55 -1.63 -19.79 -2.73
N VAL A 56 -2.76 -19.12 -2.44
CA VAL A 56 -3.88 -19.01 -3.39
C VAL A 56 -3.42 -18.28 -4.66
N TYR A 57 -2.70 -17.17 -4.52
CA TYR A 57 -2.24 -16.42 -5.70
C TYR A 57 -1.19 -17.16 -6.51
N ILE A 58 -0.26 -17.85 -5.89
CA ILE A 58 0.71 -18.70 -6.60
C ILE A 58 -0.02 -19.80 -7.38
N MET A 59 -0.96 -20.49 -6.75
CA MET A 59 -1.75 -21.55 -7.38
C MET A 59 -2.56 -21.01 -8.57
N THR A 60 -3.30 -19.91 -8.37
CA THR A 60 -4.11 -19.33 -9.46
C THR A 60 -3.25 -18.79 -10.60
N ALA A 61 -2.14 -18.12 -10.31
CA ALA A 61 -1.24 -17.60 -11.35
C ALA A 61 -0.62 -18.72 -12.20
N ASN A 62 -0.11 -19.79 -11.54
CA ASN A 62 0.47 -20.92 -12.27
C ASN A 62 -0.57 -21.72 -13.06
N LEU A 63 -1.77 -21.97 -12.47
CA LEU A 63 -2.84 -22.66 -13.18
C LEU A 63 -3.26 -21.87 -14.42
N THR A 64 -3.42 -20.56 -14.28
CA THR A 64 -3.73 -19.69 -15.42
C THR A 64 -2.62 -19.71 -16.47
N GLY A 65 -1.35 -19.67 -16.05
CA GLY A 65 -0.20 -19.78 -16.95
C GLY A 65 -0.15 -21.11 -17.71
N ILE A 66 -0.43 -22.22 -17.04
CA ILE A 66 -0.49 -23.55 -17.68
C ILE A 66 -1.62 -23.59 -18.72
N VAL A 67 -2.82 -23.11 -18.39
CA VAL A 67 -3.94 -23.05 -19.32
C VAL A 67 -3.60 -22.20 -20.53
N VAL A 68 -2.98 -21.04 -20.32
CA VAL A 68 -2.57 -20.15 -21.43
C VAL A 68 -1.48 -20.79 -22.29
N ALA A 69 -0.46 -21.43 -21.68
CA ALA A 69 0.58 -22.13 -22.42
C ALA A 69 -0.03 -23.23 -23.30
N LEU A 70 -0.97 -24.01 -22.75
CA LEU A 70 -1.69 -25.03 -23.50
C LEU A 70 -2.49 -24.44 -24.67
N LEU A 71 -3.23 -23.35 -24.44
CA LEU A 71 -3.98 -22.66 -25.49
C LEU A 71 -3.05 -22.11 -26.59
N VAL A 72 -1.92 -21.50 -26.23
CA VAL A 72 -0.94 -20.98 -27.19
C VAL A 72 -0.34 -22.11 -28.01
N VAL A 73 0.13 -23.18 -27.38
CA VAL A 73 0.73 -24.31 -28.10
C VAL A 73 -0.27 -25.02 -29.01
N THR A 74 -1.54 -25.14 -28.59
CA THR A 74 -2.58 -25.85 -29.34
C THR A 74 -3.11 -25.03 -30.51
N PHE A 75 -3.39 -23.77 -30.30
CA PHE A 75 -4.17 -22.94 -31.26
C PHE A 75 -3.32 -21.93 -32.01
N ALA A 76 -2.24 -21.38 -31.37
CA ALA A 76 -1.36 -20.45 -32.08
C ALA A 76 -0.36 -21.21 -32.99
N PHE A 77 0.01 -22.44 -32.64
CA PHE A 77 0.95 -23.28 -33.39
C PHE A 77 0.30 -24.65 -33.66
N PRO A 78 -0.70 -24.74 -34.55
CA PRO A 78 -1.45 -25.98 -34.78
C PRO A 78 -0.64 -27.07 -35.49
N VAL A 79 0.45 -26.68 -36.17
CA VAL A 79 1.32 -27.61 -36.93
C VAL A 79 2.79 -27.33 -36.62
N PRO A 80 3.58 -28.35 -36.19
CA PRO A 80 3.18 -29.72 -35.86
C PRO A 80 2.30 -29.75 -34.59
N SER A 81 1.33 -30.68 -34.53
CA SER A 81 0.41 -30.82 -33.42
C SER A 81 1.03 -31.64 -32.28
N ILE A 82 0.94 -31.12 -31.05
CA ILE A 82 1.40 -31.88 -29.86
C ILE A 82 0.56 -33.13 -29.57
N TYR A 83 -0.59 -33.28 -30.21
CA TYR A 83 -1.50 -34.42 -29.98
C TYR A 83 -1.29 -35.55 -30.98
N THR A 84 -0.92 -35.23 -32.22
CA THR A 84 -0.77 -36.22 -33.30
C THR A 84 0.69 -36.46 -33.67
N ASP A 85 1.54 -35.42 -33.65
CA ASP A 85 2.92 -35.50 -34.18
C ASP A 85 3.95 -35.66 -33.07
N ALA A 86 3.52 -35.68 -31.80
CA ALA A 86 4.36 -35.88 -30.63
C ALA A 86 4.06 -37.21 -29.93
N PRO A 87 5.02 -37.76 -29.17
CA PRO A 87 4.79 -38.97 -28.38
C PRO A 87 3.71 -38.75 -27.32
N TRP A 88 2.67 -39.58 -27.33
CA TRP A 88 1.53 -39.47 -26.42
C TRP A 88 1.93 -39.44 -24.92
N TRP A 89 2.97 -40.18 -24.55
CA TRP A 89 3.49 -40.23 -23.18
C TRP A 89 4.12 -38.91 -22.72
N VAL A 90 4.64 -38.09 -23.65
CA VAL A 90 5.11 -36.74 -23.30
C VAL A 90 3.92 -35.83 -23.03
N THR A 91 2.92 -35.79 -23.93
CA THR A 91 1.78 -34.89 -23.87
C THR A 91 0.83 -35.21 -22.70
N PHE A 92 0.51 -36.48 -22.50
CA PHE A 92 -0.43 -36.94 -21.47
C PHE A 92 0.21 -37.47 -20.19
N GLY A 93 1.52 -37.78 -20.23
CA GLY A 93 2.28 -38.29 -19.07
C GLY A 93 3.21 -37.24 -18.47
N VAL A 94 4.30 -36.93 -19.15
CA VAL A 94 5.39 -36.12 -18.58
C VAL A 94 4.98 -34.66 -18.38
N ALA A 95 4.31 -34.05 -19.34
CA ALA A 95 3.93 -32.65 -19.24
C ALA A 95 2.98 -32.36 -18.05
N PRO A 96 1.86 -33.06 -17.89
CA PRO A 96 0.99 -32.86 -16.71
C PRO A 96 1.64 -33.33 -15.40
N ALA A 97 2.47 -34.37 -15.41
CA ALA A 97 3.21 -34.82 -14.22
C ALA A 97 4.19 -33.76 -13.74
N TYR A 98 4.98 -33.18 -14.66
CA TYR A 98 5.88 -32.09 -14.34
C TYR A 98 5.10 -30.86 -13.81
N ALA A 99 4.04 -30.45 -14.51
CA ALA A 99 3.24 -29.30 -14.12
C ALA A 99 2.65 -29.46 -12.71
N THR A 100 2.06 -30.62 -12.39
CA THR A 100 1.48 -30.89 -11.07
C THR A 100 2.56 -30.97 -9.98
N LEU A 101 3.68 -31.62 -10.25
CA LEU A 101 4.80 -31.76 -9.31
C LEU A 101 5.47 -30.42 -9.04
N ALA A 102 5.77 -29.63 -10.09
CA ALA A 102 6.36 -28.30 -9.98
C ALA A 102 5.43 -27.35 -9.21
N LEU A 103 4.11 -27.40 -9.49
CA LEU A 103 3.12 -26.60 -8.78
C LEU A 103 3.05 -26.97 -7.30
N ALA A 104 2.94 -28.26 -6.96
CA ALA A 104 2.80 -28.74 -5.59
C ALA A 104 4.08 -28.48 -4.78
N ILE A 105 5.24 -28.97 -5.26
CA ILE A 105 6.52 -28.85 -4.58
C ILE A 105 6.97 -27.39 -4.57
N GLY A 106 6.85 -26.67 -5.68
CA GLY A 106 7.23 -25.27 -5.80
C GLY A 106 6.43 -24.40 -4.83
N THR A 107 5.10 -24.53 -4.80
CA THR A 107 4.25 -23.78 -3.88
C THR A 107 4.56 -24.12 -2.42
N TYR A 108 4.72 -25.39 -2.09
CA TYR A 108 5.09 -25.81 -0.73
C TYR A 108 6.45 -25.24 -0.32
N TRP A 109 7.47 -25.37 -1.16
CA TRP A 109 8.81 -24.89 -0.86
C TRP A 109 8.88 -23.36 -0.73
N ILE A 110 8.25 -22.63 -1.66
CA ILE A 110 8.18 -21.17 -1.60
C ILE A 110 7.51 -20.72 -0.31
N THR A 111 6.34 -21.25 0.00
CA THR A 111 5.57 -20.77 1.17
C THR A 111 6.18 -21.17 2.49
N THR A 112 6.74 -22.40 2.62
CA THR A 112 7.26 -22.91 3.90
C THR A 112 8.72 -22.58 4.14
N ARG A 113 9.54 -22.47 3.09
CA ARG A 113 10.97 -22.18 3.22
C ARG A 113 11.30 -20.73 2.92
N ILE A 114 10.99 -20.26 1.71
CA ILE A 114 11.41 -18.92 1.26
C ILE A 114 10.64 -17.81 2.00
N VAL A 115 9.31 -17.87 1.99
CA VAL A 115 8.47 -16.83 2.63
C VAL A 115 8.66 -16.87 4.14
N ARG A 116 8.52 -18.04 4.77
CA ARG A 116 8.66 -18.17 6.23
C ARG A 116 10.03 -17.72 6.73
N ALA A 117 11.11 -18.11 6.05
CA ALA A 117 12.47 -17.72 6.45
C ALA A 117 12.66 -16.20 6.38
N SER A 118 12.14 -15.55 5.34
CA SER A 118 12.29 -14.10 5.15
C SER A 118 11.51 -13.24 6.14
N ILE A 119 10.40 -13.77 6.69
CA ILE A 119 9.55 -13.04 7.66
C ILE A 119 9.57 -13.66 9.06
N ARG A 120 10.54 -14.55 9.34
CA ARG A 120 10.65 -15.26 10.62
C ARG A 120 10.73 -14.30 11.81
N TRP A 121 11.48 -13.22 11.68
CA TRP A 121 11.60 -12.17 12.68
C TRP A 121 10.24 -11.56 13.07
N ALA A 122 9.33 -11.40 12.08
CA ALA A 122 7.98 -10.84 12.32
C ALA A 122 7.03 -11.85 12.98
N ILE A 123 7.28 -13.15 12.78
CA ILE A 123 6.51 -14.24 13.41
C ILE A 123 6.98 -14.40 14.88
N GLU A 124 8.27 -14.28 15.14
CA GLU A 124 8.89 -14.38 16.47
C GLU A 124 8.81 -13.05 17.27
N GLU A 125 8.19 -12.00 16.70
CA GLU A 125 8.07 -10.65 17.31
C GLU A 125 9.41 -10.00 17.65
N ARG A 126 10.48 -10.42 17.01
CA ARG A 126 11.80 -9.86 17.19
C ARG A 126 11.93 -8.55 16.43
N ALA A 127 12.64 -7.57 16.97
CA ALA A 127 12.98 -6.35 16.23
C ALA A 127 13.78 -6.71 14.96
N PRO A 128 13.39 -6.17 13.77
CA PRO A 128 14.07 -6.50 12.53
C PRO A 128 15.48 -5.92 12.49
N SER A 129 16.44 -6.73 12.06
CA SER A 129 17.77 -6.25 11.67
C SER A 129 17.70 -5.62 10.27
N GLN A 130 18.75 -4.89 9.86
CA GLN A 130 18.85 -4.37 8.49
C GLN A 130 18.79 -5.48 7.44
N ALA A 131 19.36 -6.66 7.75
CA ALA A 131 19.30 -7.83 6.88
C ALA A 131 17.88 -8.39 6.76
N ASP A 132 17.12 -8.43 7.86
CA ASP A 132 15.71 -8.86 7.86
C ASP A 132 14.85 -7.93 7.00
N GLY A 133 15.01 -6.62 7.17
CA GLY A 133 14.32 -5.61 6.35
C GLY A 133 14.61 -5.79 4.85
N ARG A 134 15.90 -5.93 4.47
CA ARG A 134 16.32 -6.19 3.09
C ARG A 134 15.72 -7.49 2.57
N ASN A 135 15.79 -8.58 3.33
CA ASN A 135 15.28 -9.89 2.92
C ASN A 135 13.76 -9.86 2.72
N THR A 136 13.02 -9.13 3.54
CA THR A 136 11.57 -8.94 3.42
C THR A 136 11.21 -8.18 2.15
N LEU A 137 11.92 -7.09 1.84
CA LEU A 137 11.66 -6.27 0.65
C LEU A 137 12.09 -6.96 -0.66
N LEU A 138 13.13 -7.81 -0.63
CA LEU A 138 13.57 -8.59 -1.79
C LEU A 138 12.75 -9.88 -1.99
N LEU A 139 11.90 -10.25 -1.05
CA LEU A 139 11.14 -11.50 -1.11
C LEU A 139 10.27 -11.63 -2.37
N PRO A 140 9.54 -10.61 -2.85
CA PRO A 140 8.76 -10.71 -4.09
C PRO A 140 9.62 -11.07 -5.30
N PHE A 141 10.83 -10.51 -5.41
CA PHE A 141 11.78 -10.83 -6.48
C PHE A 141 12.28 -12.27 -6.41
N ARG A 142 12.55 -12.77 -5.20
CA ARG A 142 12.97 -14.16 -5.00
C ARG A 142 11.88 -15.14 -5.40
N VAL A 143 10.63 -14.84 -5.04
CA VAL A 143 9.48 -15.66 -5.41
C VAL A 143 9.30 -15.67 -6.94
N ALA A 144 9.40 -14.51 -7.59
CA ALA A 144 9.33 -14.41 -9.04
C ALA A 144 10.46 -15.17 -9.74
N ALA A 145 11.71 -15.02 -9.27
CA ALA A 145 12.86 -15.72 -9.82
C ALA A 145 12.73 -17.25 -9.72
N VAL A 146 12.23 -17.75 -8.58
CA VAL A 146 12.01 -19.20 -8.42
C VAL A 146 10.93 -19.70 -9.41
N HIS A 147 9.86 -18.93 -9.62
CA HIS A 147 8.85 -19.31 -10.62
C HIS A 147 9.42 -19.32 -12.03
N LEU A 148 10.19 -18.29 -12.39
CA LEU A 148 10.82 -18.23 -13.71
C LEU A 148 11.76 -19.42 -13.93
N ILE A 149 12.61 -19.75 -12.95
CA ILE A 149 13.51 -20.93 -13.01
C ILE A 149 12.72 -22.23 -13.17
N LEU A 150 11.63 -22.43 -12.42
CA LEU A 150 10.80 -23.63 -12.54
C LEU A 150 10.15 -23.74 -13.91
N TRP A 151 9.66 -22.62 -14.46
CA TRP A 151 9.07 -22.58 -15.80
C TRP A 151 10.11 -22.84 -16.88
N ASP A 152 11.32 -22.27 -16.78
CA ASP A 152 12.40 -22.47 -17.75
C ASP A 152 12.94 -23.90 -17.70
N ILE A 153 13.06 -24.53 -16.51
CA ILE A 153 13.41 -25.95 -16.37
C ILE A 153 12.36 -26.83 -17.07
N GLY A 154 11.07 -26.54 -16.85
CA GLY A 154 9.99 -27.25 -17.51
C GLY A 154 9.99 -27.04 -19.01
N GLY A 155 10.24 -25.83 -19.46
CA GLY A 155 10.39 -25.48 -20.87
C GLY A 155 11.53 -26.24 -21.52
N ALA A 156 12.71 -26.27 -20.90
CA ALA A 156 13.88 -27.02 -21.41
C ALA A 156 13.61 -28.53 -21.46
N LEU A 157 13.03 -29.10 -20.39
CA LEU A 157 12.65 -30.51 -20.34
C LEU A 157 11.69 -30.89 -21.47
N LEU A 158 10.57 -30.15 -21.57
CA LEU A 158 9.55 -30.42 -22.57
C LEU A 158 10.07 -30.17 -23.99
N ALA A 159 10.81 -29.07 -24.22
CA ALA A 159 11.41 -28.78 -25.52
C ALA A 159 12.35 -29.90 -25.97
N THR A 160 13.13 -30.47 -25.07
CA THR A 160 14.03 -31.61 -25.37
C THR A 160 13.20 -32.83 -25.76
N LEU A 161 12.19 -33.21 -24.97
CA LEU A 161 11.39 -34.40 -25.22
C LEU A 161 10.54 -34.31 -26.50
N TYR A 162 9.87 -33.18 -26.71
CA TYR A 162 9.14 -32.93 -27.96
C TYR A 162 10.05 -32.79 -29.16
N GLY A 163 11.24 -32.18 -28.96
CA GLY A 163 12.25 -31.99 -30.00
C GLY A 163 12.85 -33.30 -30.56
N LEU A 164 12.82 -34.40 -29.79
CA LEU A 164 13.17 -35.71 -30.28
C LEU A 164 12.24 -36.23 -31.36
N ALA A 165 10.97 -35.83 -31.33
CA ALA A 165 10.00 -36.18 -32.36
C ALA A 165 10.08 -35.21 -33.57
N ASN A 166 10.14 -33.92 -33.33
CA ASN A 166 10.26 -32.90 -34.36
C ASN A 166 10.99 -31.65 -33.83
N ARG A 167 12.08 -31.23 -34.48
CA ARG A 167 12.89 -30.07 -34.07
C ARG A 167 12.11 -28.77 -33.97
N VAL A 168 11.01 -28.60 -34.72
CA VAL A 168 10.15 -27.42 -34.69
C VAL A 168 9.51 -27.23 -33.32
N PHE A 169 9.20 -28.32 -32.61
CA PHE A 169 8.65 -28.25 -31.24
C PHE A 169 9.59 -27.55 -30.26
N VAL A 170 10.92 -27.64 -30.46
CA VAL A 170 11.89 -26.96 -29.56
C VAL A 170 11.57 -25.46 -29.50
N THR A 171 11.43 -24.83 -30.65
CA THR A 171 11.15 -23.40 -30.74
C THR A 171 9.76 -23.05 -30.17
N ILE A 172 8.73 -23.83 -30.55
CA ILE A 172 7.35 -23.59 -30.10
C ILE A 172 7.24 -23.72 -28.58
N ILE A 173 7.77 -24.78 -28.01
CA ILE A 173 7.68 -25.05 -26.58
C ILE A 173 8.50 -24.05 -25.77
N LEU A 174 9.78 -23.80 -26.12
CA LEU A 174 10.60 -22.82 -25.43
C LEU A 174 9.92 -21.43 -25.45
N PHE A 175 9.48 -21.00 -26.62
CA PHE A 175 8.81 -19.73 -26.79
C PHE A 175 7.55 -19.60 -25.92
N SER A 176 6.61 -20.56 -26.05
CA SER A 176 5.33 -20.52 -25.34
C SER A 176 5.50 -20.61 -23.82
N VAL A 177 6.37 -21.52 -23.35
CA VAL A 177 6.59 -21.76 -21.92
C VAL A 177 7.34 -20.59 -21.27
N THR A 178 8.36 -20.03 -21.95
CA THR A 178 9.10 -18.87 -21.40
C THR A 178 8.21 -17.63 -21.29
N ILE A 179 7.40 -17.31 -22.30
CA ILE A 179 6.47 -16.19 -22.25
C ILE A 179 5.47 -16.36 -21.09
N CYS A 180 4.87 -17.55 -20.98
CA CYS A 180 3.94 -17.84 -19.89
C CYS A 180 4.63 -17.81 -18.52
N GLY A 181 5.86 -18.32 -18.42
CA GLY A 181 6.69 -18.28 -17.23
C GLY A 181 6.95 -16.84 -16.76
N VAL A 182 7.29 -15.93 -17.68
CA VAL A 182 7.48 -14.50 -17.38
C VAL A 182 6.19 -13.87 -16.88
N LEU A 183 5.04 -14.16 -17.51
CA LEU A 183 3.73 -13.65 -17.07
C LEU A 183 3.39 -14.15 -15.65
N VAL A 184 3.58 -15.43 -15.38
CA VAL A 184 3.36 -16.02 -14.05
C VAL A 184 4.29 -15.41 -13.01
N ALA A 185 5.57 -15.30 -13.30
CA ALA A 185 6.56 -14.70 -12.40
C ALA A 185 6.21 -13.26 -12.05
N THR A 186 5.77 -12.46 -13.04
CA THR A 186 5.34 -11.08 -12.83
C THR A 186 4.12 -10.99 -11.91
N ASN A 187 3.11 -11.84 -12.14
CA ASN A 187 1.94 -11.91 -11.27
C ASN A 187 2.32 -12.34 -9.85
N CYS A 188 3.15 -13.36 -9.69
CA CYS A 188 3.64 -13.82 -8.39
C CYS A 188 4.42 -12.73 -7.65
N TYR A 189 5.22 -11.91 -8.38
CA TYR A 189 5.88 -10.73 -7.82
C TYR A 189 4.87 -9.74 -7.21
N LEU A 190 3.91 -9.28 -8.01
CA LEU A 190 2.93 -8.27 -7.60
C LEU A 190 2.08 -8.72 -6.42
N PHE A 191 1.59 -9.95 -6.44
CA PHE A 191 0.76 -10.47 -5.37
C PHE A 191 1.55 -10.78 -4.09
N THR A 192 2.81 -11.20 -4.20
CA THR A 192 3.68 -11.39 -3.04
C THR A 192 4.01 -10.04 -2.39
N GLU A 193 4.30 -9.00 -3.17
CA GLU A 193 4.49 -7.63 -2.70
C GLU A 193 3.23 -7.15 -1.94
N PHE A 194 2.05 -7.36 -2.51
CA PHE A 194 0.79 -7.03 -1.87
C PHE A 194 0.59 -7.76 -0.53
N ALA A 195 0.80 -9.08 -0.50
CA ALA A 195 0.60 -9.89 0.69
C ALA A 195 1.55 -9.55 1.84
N LEU A 196 2.74 -9.03 1.51
CA LEU A 196 3.79 -8.71 2.49
C LEU A 196 3.67 -7.30 3.08
N ARG A 197 2.78 -6.44 2.61
CA ARG A 197 2.61 -5.06 3.13
C ARG A 197 2.59 -4.97 4.67
N PRO A 198 1.87 -5.85 5.43
CA PRO A 198 1.87 -5.78 6.88
C PRO A 198 3.24 -6.04 7.53
N VAL A 199 4.07 -6.87 6.90
CA VAL A 199 5.42 -7.18 7.40
C VAL A 199 6.41 -6.11 6.92
N ALA A 200 6.28 -5.65 5.69
CA ALA A 200 7.07 -4.55 5.15
C ALA A 200 6.89 -3.27 5.97
N ALA A 201 5.66 -2.97 6.43
CA ALA A 201 5.40 -1.84 7.30
C ALA A 201 6.23 -1.91 8.59
N LYS A 202 6.21 -3.03 9.29
CA LYS A 202 7.02 -3.23 10.51
C LYS A 202 8.52 -3.13 10.24
N ALA A 203 9.00 -3.64 9.11
CA ALA A 203 10.40 -3.53 8.72
C ALA A 203 10.83 -2.09 8.44
N LEU A 204 9.93 -1.27 7.87
CA LEU A 204 10.15 0.14 7.56
C LEU A 204 10.05 1.05 8.79
N GLU A 205 9.29 0.67 9.82
CA GLU A 205 9.24 1.36 11.11
C GLU A 205 10.57 1.26 11.87
N ALA A 206 11.24 0.11 11.79
CA ALA A 206 12.50 -0.14 12.50
C ALA A 206 13.75 0.46 11.84
N GLY A 207 13.67 0.95 10.61
CA GLY A 207 14.79 1.61 9.92
C GLY A 207 14.58 1.79 8.43
N ARG A 208 15.34 2.70 7.83
CA ARG A 208 15.32 2.92 6.37
C ARG A 208 16.20 1.88 5.68
N PRO A 209 15.66 1.01 4.81
CA PRO A 209 16.51 0.23 3.93
C PRO A 209 17.25 1.17 2.96
N PRO A 210 18.47 0.85 2.55
CA PRO A 210 19.18 1.64 1.54
C PRO A 210 18.30 1.75 0.28
N ARG A 211 18.14 2.97 -0.25
CA ARG A 211 17.33 3.32 -1.44
C ARG A 211 17.58 2.46 -2.69
N ARG A 212 18.66 1.70 -2.73
CA ARG A 212 19.11 0.91 -3.89
C ARG A 212 18.33 -0.37 -4.15
N PHE A 213 17.43 -0.81 -3.25
CA PHE A 213 16.85 -2.15 -3.32
C PHE A 213 15.36 -2.20 -3.67
N ALA A 214 14.65 -1.06 -3.69
CA ALA A 214 13.27 -1.01 -4.16
C ALA A 214 13.23 -0.18 -5.45
N PRO A 215 12.84 -0.77 -6.60
CA PRO A 215 12.61 0.03 -7.79
C PRO A 215 11.51 1.05 -7.47
N GLY A 216 11.75 2.31 -7.79
CA GLY A 216 10.75 3.37 -7.65
C GLY A 216 9.49 3.06 -8.47
N ILE A 217 8.47 3.91 -8.34
CA ILE A 217 7.21 3.74 -9.08
C ILE A 217 7.50 3.58 -10.58
N MET A 218 8.37 4.40 -11.14
CA MET A 218 8.75 4.36 -12.55
C MET A 218 9.41 3.02 -12.92
N GLY A 219 10.39 2.57 -12.14
CA GLY A 219 11.07 1.29 -12.38
C GLY A 219 10.12 0.11 -12.34
N ARG A 220 9.21 0.08 -11.35
CA ARG A 220 8.18 -0.95 -11.22
C ARG A 220 7.20 -0.92 -12.40
N THR A 221 6.75 0.25 -12.80
CA THR A 221 5.82 0.41 -13.94
C THR A 221 6.45 -0.06 -15.24
N MET A 222 7.70 0.34 -15.51
CA MET A 222 8.45 -0.08 -16.71
C MET A 222 8.72 -1.58 -16.71
N THR A 223 9.10 -2.17 -15.57
CA THR A 223 9.30 -3.62 -15.45
C THR A 223 8.00 -4.37 -15.74
N VAL A 224 6.90 -3.96 -15.13
CA VAL A 224 5.59 -4.61 -15.34
C VAL A 224 5.11 -4.42 -16.78
N TRP A 225 5.29 -3.26 -17.39
CA TRP A 225 4.98 -3.04 -18.80
C TRP A 225 5.84 -3.92 -19.70
N SER A 226 7.15 -3.95 -19.49
CA SER A 226 8.07 -4.76 -20.30
C SER A 226 7.72 -6.24 -20.23
N LEU A 227 7.45 -6.75 -19.02
CA LEU A 227 7.13 -8.17 -18.82
C LEU A 227 5.71 -8.54 -19.21
N GLY A 228 4.73 -7.66 -18.97
CA GLY A 228 3.31 -7.91 -19.23
C GLY A 228 2.88 -7.67 -20.68
N SER A 229 3.58 -6.81 -21.40
CA SER A 229 3.25 -6.43 -22.78
C SER A 229 4.45 -6.54 -23.72
N GLY A 230 5.61 -6.03 -23.31
CA GLY A 230 6.82 -6.00 -24.15
C GLY A 230 7.27 -7.39 -24.59
N VAL A 231 7.39 -8.33 -23.65
CA VAL A 231 7.79 -9.72 -23.95
C VAL A 231 6.79 -10.42 -24.90
N PRO A 232 5.47 -10.42 -24.64
CA PRO A 232 4.51 -11.01 -25.58
C PRO A 232 4.49 -10.34 -26.94
N VAL A 233 4.58 -9.00 -27.02
CA VAL A 233 4.65 -8.28 -28.30
C VAL A 233 5.91 -8.63 -29.09
N THR A 234 7.05 -8.73 -28.40
CA THR A 234 8.29 -9.24 -29.02
C THR A 234 8.10 -10.66 -29.53
N GLY A 235 7.32 -11.48 -28.81
CA GLY A 235 6.92 -12.81 -29.25
C GLY A 235 6.11 -12.82 -30.55
N ILE A 236 5.14 -11.94 -30.68
CA ILE A 236 4.38 -11.78 -31.94
C ILE A 236 5.31 -11.39 -33.07
N ALA A 237 6.19 -10.41 -32.83
CA ALA A 237 7.16 -9.95 -33.84
C ALA A 237 8.13 -11.06 -34.28
N THR A 238 8.64 -11.86 -33.33
CA THR A 238 9.50 -13.01 -33.63
C THR A 238 8.78 -14.10 -34.40
N THR A 239 7.51 -14.37 -34.10
CA THR A 239 6.69 -15.32 -34.85
C THR A 239 6.50 -14.83 -36.30
N ALA A 240 6.17 -13.56 -36.50
CA ALA A 240 6.04 -12.98 -37.82
C ALA A 240 7.35 -13.03 -38.61
N LEU A 241 8.48 -12.69 -37.97
CA LEU A 241 9.81 -12.76 -38.59
C LEU A 241 10.19 -14.19 -38.97
N TYR A 242 9.90 -15.18 -38.09
CA TYR A 242 10.14 -16.59 -38.38
C TYR A 242 9.40 -17.03 -39.64
N VAL A 243 8.15 -16.65 -39.79
CA VAL A 243 7.34 -16.99 -41.01
C VAL A 243 7.91 -16.35 -42.25
N LEU A 244 8.35 -15.08 -42.18
CA LEU A 244 8.97 -14.39 -43.33
C LEU A 244 10.27 -15.06 -43.78
N LEU A 245 11.05 -15.62 -42.84
CA LEU A 245 12.33 -16.24 -43.18
C LEU A 245 12.21 -17.72 -43.62
N VAL A 246 11.27 -18.47 -43.05
CA VAL A 246 11.18 -19.94 -43.23
C VAL A 246 10.07 -20.36 -44.20
N HIS A 247 9.08 -19.50 -44.50
CA HIS A 247 8.00 -19.69 -45.49
C HIS A 247 7.17 -21.01 -45.38
N ASN A 248 7.11 -21.60 -44.17
CA ASN A 248 6.53 -22.94 -43.96
C ASN A 248 5.10 -22.90 -43.35
N LEU A 249 4.49 -21.73 -43.11
CA LEU A 249 3.15 -21.62 -42.58
C LEU A 249 2.17 -21.07 -43.64
N THR A 250 0.94 -21.56 -43.58
CA THR A 250 -0.15 -21.00 -44.40
C THR A 250 -0.59 -19.64 -43.85
N GLU A 251 -1.19 -18.79 -44.67
CA GLU A 251 -1.70 -17.48 -44.26
C GLU A 251 -2.69 -17.59 -43.07
N THR A 252 -3.52 -18.64 -43.09
CA THR A 252 -4.51 -18.89 -42.02
C THR A 252 -3.83 -19.27 -40.69
N GLN A 253 -2.74 -20.05 -40.73
CA GLN A 253 -1.98 -20.42 -39.53
C GLN A 253 -1.25 -19.21 -38.91
N LEU A 254 -0.67 -18.36 -39.77
CA LEU A 254 -0.06 -17.11 -39.31
C LEU A 254 -1.11 -16.18 -38.67
N ALA A 255 -2.24 -16.00 -39.35
CA ALA A 255 -3.31 -15.17 -38.85
C ALA A 255 -3.87 -15.67 -37.51
N SER A 256 -4.06 -16.99 -37.34
CA SER A 256 -4.52 -17.58 -36.08
C SER A 256 -3.48 -17.41 -34.97
N ALA A 257 -2.20 -17.61 -35.26
CA ALA A 257 -1.13 -17.42 -34.27
C ALA A 257 -1.06 -15.97 -33.77
N VAL A 258 -1.04 -15.02 -34.69
CA VAL A 258 -1.03 -13.57 -34.37
C VAL A 258 -2.27 -13.17 -33.59
N LEU A 259 -3.45 -13.65 -34.00
CA LEU A 259 -4.71 -13.33 -33.31
C LEU A 259 -4.71 -13.85 -31.86
N ILE A 260 -4.35 -15.10 -31.64
CA ILE A 260 -4.34 -15.73 -30.30
C ILE A 260 -3.31 -15.06 -29.39
N LEU A 261 -2.09 -14.84 -29.91
CA LEU A 261 -1.04 -14.16 -29.14
C LEU A 261 -1.44 -12.71 -28.82
N SER A 262 -2.09 -12.00 -29.75
CA SER A 262 -2.56 -10.64 -29.55
C SER A 262 -3.66 -10.58 -28.49
N ILE A 263 -4.68 -11.44 -28.58
CA ILE A 263 -5.76 -11.52 -27.58
C ILE A 263 -5.19 -11.87 -26.21
N THR A 264 -4.29 -12.85 -26.13
CA THR A 264 -3.63 -13.23 -24.88
C THR A 264 -2.87 -12.04 -24.29
N THR A 265 -2.08 -11.33 -25.10
CA THR A 265 -1.32 -10.15 -24.70
C THR A 265 -2.22 -9.04 -24.16
N LEU A 266 -3.34 -8.75 -24.86
CA LEU A 266 -4.30 -7.74 -24.43
C LEU A 266 -4.93 -8.08 -23.09
N ILE A 267 -5.38 -9.31 -22.91
CA ILE A 267 -6.03 -9.75 -21.65
C ILE A 267 -5.02 -9.70 -20.49
N PHE A 268 -3.85 -10.31 -20.65
CA PHE A 268 -2.86 -10.38 -19.59
C PHE A 268 -2.18 -9.05 -19.33
N GLY A 269 -1.82 -8.32 -20.38
CA GLY A 269 -1.25 -6.99 -20.26
C GLY A 269 -2.19 -6.03 -19.51
N PHE A 270 -3.48 -6.07 -19.86
CA PHE A 270 -4.51 -5.30 -19.15
C PHE A 270 -4.64 -5.74 -17.68
N LEU A 271 -4.70 -7.04 -17.41
CA LEU A 271 -4.85 -7.57 -16.06
C LEU A 271 -3.67 -7.16 -15.15
N VAL A 272 -2.45 -7.34 -15.64
CA VAL A 272 -1.23 -7.01 -14.88
C VAL A 272 -1.14 -5.50 -14.65
N MET A 273 -1.47 -4.69 -15.67
CA MET A 273 -1.49 -3.23 -15.55
C MET A 273 -2.59 -2.75 -14.59
N TRP A 274 -3.75 -3.38 -14.62
CA TRP A 274 -4.82 -3.11 -13.65
C TRP A 274 -4.37 -3.39 -12.22
N ILE A 275 -3.75 -4.55 -11.98
CA ILE A 275 -3.23 -4.91 -10.65
C ILE A 275 -2.21 -3.87 -10.19
N LEU A 276 -1.27 -3.50 -11.06
CA LEU A 276 -0.26 -2.48 -10.76
C LEU A 276 -0.91 -1.13 -10.43
N ALA A 277 -1.84 -0.66 -11.26
CA ALA A 277 -2.56 0.58 -11.04
C ALA A 277 -3.32 0.57 -9.69
N TRP A 278 -3.97 -0.55 -9.37
CA TRP A 278 -4.64 -0.72 -8.08
C TRP A 278 -3.67 -0.69 -6.89
N LEU A 279 -2.51 -1.37 -7.02
CA LEU A 279 -1.47 -1.39 -6.00
C LEU A 279 -0.84 -0.01 -5.76
N THR A 280 -0.62 0.76 -6.82
CA THR A 280 -0.04 2.11 -6.72
C THR A 280 -1.05 3.16 -6.25
N ALA A 281 -2.33 3.02 -6.63
CA ALA A 281 -3.37 3.93 -6.19
C ALA A 281 -3.74 3.79 -4.70
N ALA A 282 -3.55 2.60 -4.10
CA ALA A 282 -3.93 2.35 -2.71
C ALA A 282 -3.22 3.27 -1.69
N PRO A 283 -1.88 3.42 -1.68
CA PRO A 283 -1.18 4.35 -0.78
C PRO A 283 -1.61 5.80 -0.96
N VAL A 284 -1.82 6.23 -2.21
CA VAL A 284 -2.26 7.60 -2.54
C VAL A 284 -3.65 7.88 -1.95
N ARG A 285 -4.58 6.92 -2.08
CA ARG A 285 -5.93 7.05 -1.48
C ARG A 285 -5.88 7.17 0.03
N VAL A 286 -5.00 6.40 0.69
CA VAL A 286 -4.81 6.46 2.14
C VAL A 286 -4.31 7.84 2.58
N VAL A 287 -3.31 8.40 1.90
CA VAL A 287 -2.79 9.74 2.17
C VAL A 287 -3.87 10.81 1.93
N ARG A 288 -4.61 10.72 0.82
CA ARG A 288 -5.70 11.65 0.51
C ARG A 288 -6.80 11.65 1.59
N ALA A 289 -7.18 10.47 2.07
CA ALA A 289 -8.17 10.36 3.14
C ALA A 289 -7.67 10.96 4.46
N ALA A 290 -6.37 10.78 4.76
CA ALA A 290 -5.75 11.36 5.95
C ALA A 290 -5.62 12.89 5.85
N LEU A 291 -5.24 13.43 4.69
CA LEU A 291 -5.22 14.89 4.44
C LEU A 291 -6.60 15.52 4.70
N LYS A 292 -7.68 14.87 4.24
CA LYS A 292 -9.04 15.35 4.49
C LYS A 292 -9.41 15.38 5.97
N ARG A 293 -8.89 14.45 6.78
CA ARG A 293 -9.07 14.49 8.25
C ARG A 293 -8.33 15.66 8.89
N VAL A 294 -7.08 15.88 8.46
CA VAL A 294 -6.28 17.02 8.93
C VAL A 294 -6.94 18.34 8.58
N GLU A 295 -7.51 18.47 7.38
CA GLU A 295 -8.32 19.64 6.97
C GLU A 295 -9.52 19.89 7.91
N GLN A 296 -10.13 18.83 8.45
CA GLN A 296 -11.22 18.87 9.42
C GLN A 296 -10.74 19.09 10.86
N GLY A 297 -9.43 19.31 11.08
CA GLY A 297 -8.84 19.51 12.40
C GLY A 297 -8.53 18.22 13.16
N ASP A 298 -8.74 17.03 12.58
CA ASP A 298 -8.40 15.76 13.23
C ASP A 298 -6.94 15.39 12.93
N LEU A 299 -6.08 15.72 13.89
CA LEU A 299 -4.66 15.41 13.84
C LEU A 299 -4.32 14.03 14.44
N ARG A 300 -5.30 13.21 14.81
CA ARG A 300 -5.07 11.92 15.49
C ARG A 300 -4.70 10.82 14.51
N GLY A 301 -3.80 9.93 14.95
CA GLY A 301 -3.36 8.76 14.21
C GLY A 301 -2.33 9.05 13.13
N ASP A 302 -1.35 8.16 13.02
CA ASP A 302 -0.33 8.19 11.98
C ASP A 302 -0.68 7.22 10.86
N LEU A 303 -0.21 7.52 9.65
CA LEU A 303 -0.30 6.59 8.54
C LEU A 303 0.73 5.47 8.72
N VAL A 304 0.28 4.25 8.46
CA VAL A 304 1.19 3.10 8.38
C VAL A 304 1.98 3.20 7.07
N VAL A 305 3.30 3.25 7.16
CA VAL A 305 4.20 3.26 6.01
C VAL A 305 4.48 1.82 5.63
N PHE A 306 3.94 1.35 4.51
CA PHE A 306 4.06 -0.04 4.05
C PHE A 306 4.73 -0.19 2.68
N ASP A 307 5.08 0.90 2.03
CA ASP A 307 5.76 0.94 0.73
C ASP A 307 7.19 1.50 0.93
N GLY A 308 8.17 0.83 0.35
CA GLY A 308 9.58 1.27 0.40
C GLY A 308 9.96 2.26 -0.70
N THR A 309 9.02 2.64 -1.57
CA THR A 309 9.22 3.54 -2.71
C THR A 309 8.90 5.00 -2.36
N GLU A 310 8.81 5.86 -3.38
CA GLU A 310 8.42 7.27 -3.26
C GLU A 310 7.05 7.44 -2.57
N LEU A 311 6.15 6.45 -2.71
CA LEU A 311 4.85 6.47 -2.04
C LEU A 311 4.99 6.33 -0.51
N GLY A 312 5.91 5.51 -0.05
CA GLY A 312 6.21 5.42 1.38
C GLY A 312 6.95 6.66 1.89
N GLU A 313 7.75 7.35 1.07
CA GLU A 313 8.33 8.65 1.42
C GLU A 313 7.23 9.71 1.58
N LEU A 314 6.23 9.70 0.69
CA LEU A 314 5.04 10.55 0.81
C LEU A 314 4.28 10.29 2.12
N GLN A 315 4.06 9.03 2.50
CA GLN A 315 3.42 8.66 3.77
C GLN A 315 4.23 9.14 4.99
N ARG A 316 5.56 9.01 4.96
CA ARG A 316 6.44 9.52 6.01
C ARG A 316 6.42 11.04 6.11
N GLY A 317 6.47 11.73 4.95
CA GLY A 317 6.36 13.18 4.90
C GLY A 317 5.06 13.70 5.48
N PHE A 318 3.94 13.01 5.20
CA PHE A 318 2.65 13.30 5.81
C PHE A 318 2.70 13.15 7.35
N ASN A 319 3.23 12.04 7.86
CA ASN A 319 3.34 11.82 9.31
C ASN A 319 4.22 12.89 9.98
N ALA A 320 5.35 13.26 9.35
CA ALA A 320 6.21 14.33 9.86
C ALA A 320 5.48 15.68 9.90
N MET A 321 4.71 16.00 8.88
CA MET A 321 3.87 17.21 8.83
C MET A 321 2.83 17.21 9.98
N VAL A 322 2.09 16.12 10.16
CA VAL A 322 1.07 16.00 11.22
C VAL A 322 1.71 16.11 12.60
N ASN A 323 2.88 15.50 12.82
CA ASN A 323 3.62 15.63 14.09
C ASN A 323 4.07 17.07 14.35
N GLY A 324 4.51 17.79 13.32
CA GLY A 324 4.82 19.23 13.43
C GLY A 324 3.59 20.06 13.79
N LEU A 325 2.42 19.76 13.21
CA LEU A 325 1.16 20.43 13.54
C LEU A 325 0.72 20.14 15.00
N ARG A 326 0.81 18.89 15.45
CA ARG A 326 0.52 18.50 16.85
C ARG A 326 1.41 19.22 17.85
N GLU A 327 2.70 19.31 17.56
CA GLU A 327 3.65 20.01 18.44
C GLU A 327 3.36 21.51 18.49
N ARG A 328 3.06 22.12 17.33
CA ARG A 328 2.63 23.52 17.28
C ARG A 328 1.35 23.76 18.12
N GLU A 329 0.35 22.89 18.00
CA GLU A 329 -0.89 22.99 18.78
C GLU A 329 -0.63 22.79 20.27
N ARG A 330 0.24 21.84 20.65
CA ARG A 330 0.66 21.63 22.03
C ARG A 330 1.37 22.85 22.62
N VAL A 331 2.31 23.42 21.89
CA VAL A 331 3.01 24.65 22.33
C VAL A 331 2.01 25.79 22.49
N ARG A 332 1.08 25.95 21.56
CA ARG A 332 0.01 26.96 21.63
C ARG A 332 -0.89 26.77 22.84
N ASP A 333 -1.30 25.52 23.16
CA ASP A 333 -2.12 25.22 24.34
C ASP A 333 -1.34 25.49 25.64
N LEU A 334 -0.07 25.09 25.71
CA LEU A 334 0.81 25.39 26.84
C LEU A 334 0.96 26.91 27.05
N PHE A 335 1.24 27.65 25.98
CA PHE A 335 1.37 29.10 26.02
C PHE A 335 0.05 29.77 26.46
N GLY A 336 -1.09 29.32 25.90
CA GLY A 336 -2.42 29.81 26.27
C GLY A 336 -2.79 29.58 27.73
N ARG A 337 -2.28 28.51 28.34
CA ARG A 337 -2.48 28.24 29.79
C ARG A 337 -1.66 29.14 30.69
N HIS A 338 -0.47 29.58 30.26
CA HIS A 338 0.45 30.40 31.07
C HIS A 338 0.21 31.90 30.92
N VAL A 339 -0.19 32.33 29.72
CA VAL A 339 -0.34 33.78 29.39
C VAL A 339 -1.80 34.19 29.23
N GLY A 340 -2.72 33.22 29.22
CA GLY A 340 -4.14 33.44 28.90
C GLY A 340 -4.41 33.23 27.40
N ARG A 341 -5.56 32.57 27.13
CA ARG A 341 -5.93 32.18 25.73
C ARG A 341 -6.05 33.36 24.80
N GLU A 342 -6.47 34.50 25.30
CA GLU A 342 -6.70 35.68 24.49
C GLU A 342 -5.42 36.43 24.16
N VAL A 343 -4.50 36.54 25.11
CA VAL A 343 -3.18 37.12 24.86
C VAL A 343 -2.41 36.26 23.83
N ALA A 344 -2.52 34.95 23.94
CA ALA A 344 -1.96 34.04 22.95
C ALA A 344 -2.60 34.23 21.56
N ALA A 345 -3.92 34.37 21.48
CA ALA A 345 -4.65 34.61 20.24
C ALA A 345 -4.37 36.01 19.65
N ALA A 346 -4.22 37.04 20.49
CA ALA A 346 -3.87 38.37 20.07
C ALA A 346 -2.41 38.41 19.50
N ALA A 347 -1.46 37.77 20.19
CA ALA A 347 -0.10 37.65 19.73
C ALA A 347 0.02 36.92 18.37
N GLU A 348 -0.83 35.94 18.10
CA GLU A 348 -0.86 35.25 16.81
C GLU A 348 -1.43 36.12 15.67
N ARG A 349 -2.43 36.95 15.96
CA ARG A 349 -3.08 37.81 14.96
C ARG A 349 -2.29 39.07 14.66
N GLU A 350 -1.82 39.75 15.68
CA GLU A 350 -1.29 41.10 15.57
C GLU A 350 0.23 41.16 15.39
N ARG A 351 0.95 40.03 15.55
CA ARG A 351 2.41 39.96 15.50
C ARG A 351 3.05 41.15 16.23
N PRO A 352 2.88 41.26 17.56
CA PRO A 352 3.27 42.45 18.32
C PRO A 352 4.75 42.75 18.10
N GLN A 353 5.05 44.03 17.88
CA GLN A 353 6.44 44.52 17.79
C GLN A 353 7.06 44.51 19.19
N LEU A 354 8.33 44.16 19.27
CA LEU A 354 9.10 44.26 20.50
C LEU A 354 9.20 45.76 20.90
N GLY A 355 8.73 46.11 22.10
CA GLY A 355 8.79 47.49 22.60
C GLY A 355 7.59 47.88 23.48
N GLY A 356 6.55 47.05 23.47
CA GLY A 356 5.31 47.35 24.21
C GLY A 356 4.39 48.31 23.51
N GLU A 357 3.16 48.50 24.05
CA GLU A 357 2.13 49.36 23.54
C GLU A 357 1.43 50.04 24.70
N ASP A 358 1.24 51.34 24.63
CA ASP A 358 0.46 52.08 25.62
C ASP A 358 -1.03 51.86 25.44
N ARG A 359 -1.63 51.20 26.44
CA ARG A 359 -3.09 50.96 26.47
C ARG A 359 -3.71 51.43 27.76
N HIS A 360 -4.89 52.02 27.67
CA HIS A 360 -5.72 52.24 28.84
C HIS A 360 -6.33 50.90 29.31
N ALA A 361 -5.92 50.45 30.50
CA ALA A 361 -6.40 49.19 31.07
C ALA A 361 -6.82 49.38 32.51
N ALA A 362 -7.86 48.69 32.93
CA ALA A 362 -8.24 48.53 34.34
C ALA A 362 -7.58 47.24 34.86
N VAL A 363 -6.94 47.31 36.01
CA VAL A 363 -6.30 46.19 36.67
C VAL A 363 -7.05 45.81 37.92
N VAL A 364 -7.49 44.56 38.03
CA VAL A 364 -8.17 44.03 39.22
C VAL A 364 -7.18 43.08 39.92
N PHE A 365 -6.93 43.35 41.20
CA PHE A 365 -6.16 42.45 42.05
C PHE A 365 -7.11 41.67 42.95
N VAL A 366 -6.96 40.35 42.96
CA VAL A 366 -7.72 39.43 43.81
C VAL A 366 -6.75 38.60 44.60
N ASP A 367 -6.86 38.59 45.96
CA ASP A 367 -6.00 37.86 46.82
C ASP A 367 -6.78 37.09 47.89
N ILE A 368 -6.17 36.02 48.43
CA ILE A 368 -6.76 35.24 49.53
C ILE A 368 -6.27 35.77 50.84
N VAL A 369 -7.19 36.31 51.65
CA VAL A 369 -6.90 36.81 53.00
C VAL A 369 -6.42 35.62 53.86
N GLY A 370 -5.27 35.78 54.49
CA GLY A 370 -4.69 34.74 55.34
C GLY A 370 -4.02 33.57 54.58
N SER A 371 -3.65 33.75 53.33
CA SER A 371 -3.01 32.73 52.48
C SER A 371 -1.76 32.12 53.13
N THR A 372 -0.95 32.88 53.89
CA THR A 372 0.23 32.40 54.57
C THR A 372 -0.15 31.41 55.68
N GLN A 373 -1.17 31.71 56.50
CA GLN A 373 -1.66 30.81 57.56
C GLN A 373 -2.27 29.51 56.98
N LEU A 374 -2.87 29.63 55.82
CA LEU A 374 -3.42 28.49 55.10
C LEU A 374 -2.33 27.51 54.67
N VAL A 375 -1.18 28.00 54.22
CA VAL A 375 -0.03 27.20 53.81
C VAL A 375 0.64 26.53 55.03
N ASP A 376 0.73 27.23 56.14
CA ASP A 376 1.35 26.69 57.37
C ASP A 376 0.53 25.59 58.05
N ASN A 377 -0.81 25.67 57.95
CA ASN A 377 -1.73 24.78 58.66
C ASN A 377 -2.30 23.63 57.85
N GLN A 378 -1.99 23.52 56.54
CA GLN A 378 -2.58 22.51 55.67
C GLN A 378 -1.52 21.74 54.87
N PRO A 379 -1.76 20.44 54.56
CA PRO A 379 -0.89 19.68 53.70
C PRO A 379 -0.76 20.34 52.31
N ALA A 380 0.45 20.35 51.73
CA ALA A 380 0.73 21.01 50.44
C ALA A 380 -0.22 20.61 49.31
N ALA A 381 -0.61 19.33 49.23
CA ALA A 381 -1.57 18.84 48.23
C ALA A 381 -2.98 19.49 48.39
N HIS A 382 -3.41 19.76 49.62
CA HIS A 382 -4.68 20.40 49.89
C HIS A 382 -4.65 21.89 49.52
N VAL A 383 -3.55 22.57 49.86
CA VAL A 383 -3.33 23.98 49.49
C VAL A 383 -3.34 24.15 47.98
N VAL A 384 -2.63 23.30 47.22
CA VAL A 384 -2.65 23.34 45.75
C VAL A 384 -4.04 23.10 45.18
N LYS A 385 -4.81 22.17 45.76
CA LYS A 385 -6.20 21.92 45.30
C LYS A 385 -7.10 23.12 45.55
N LEU A 386 -6.97 23.76 46.71
CA LEU A 386 -7.75 24.95 47.08
C LEU A 386 -7.37 26.16 46.19
N LEU A 387 -6.08 26.38 45.93
CA LEU A 387 -5.61 27.42 45.03
C LEU A 387 -6.12 27.20 43.60
N ASN A 388 -6.06 25.98 43.08
CA ASN A 388 -6.58 25.65 41.78
C ASN A 388 -8.09 25.89 41.68
N TRP A 389 -8.84 25.58 42.70
CA TRP A 389 -10.29 25.88 42.79
C TRP A 389 -10.56 27.38 42.85
N PHE A 390 -9.82 28.13 43.68
CA PHE A 390 -9.90 29.58 43.76
C PHE A 390 -9.63 30.25 42.41
N PHE A 391 -8.52 29.88 41.74
CA PHE A 391 -8.17 30.39 40.43
C PHE A 391 -9.22 30.03 39.37
N ALA A 392 -9.80 28.83 39.43
CA ALA A 392 -10.87 28.44 38.52
C ALA A 392 -12.11 29.30 38.66
N ILE A 393 -12.50 29.68 39.89
CA ILE A 393 -13.62 30.58 40.14
C ILE A 393 -13.30 31.98 39.62
N VAL A 394 -12.14 32.54 39.97
CA VAL A 394 -11.75 33.87 39.56
C VAL A 394 -11.69 34.01 38.07
N VAL A 395 -11.04 33.05 37.38
CA VAL A 395 -10.95 33.02 35.91
C VAL A 395 -12.31 32.89 35.29
N ASN A 396 -13.17 32.00 35.80
CA ASN A 396 -14.56 31.85 35.27
C ASN A 396 -15.39 33.13 35.42
N GLU A 397 -15.27 33.85 36.55
CA GLU A 397 -16.02 35.09 36.72
C GLU A 397 -15.43 36.22 35.86
N VAL A 398 -14.11 36.29 35.72
CA VAL A 398 -13.46 37.23 34.80
C VAL A 398 -13.92 36.97 33.36
N ASP A 399 -13.95 35.70 32.94
CA ASP A 399 -14.42 35.27 31.63
C ASP A 399 -15.93 35.63 31.45
N ARG A 400 -16.74 35.44 32.49
CA ARG A 400 -18.18 35.70 32.45
C ARG A 400 -18.50 37.19 32.42
N CYS A 401 -17.73 38.00 33.07
CA CYS A 401 -17.90 39.47 33.10
C CYS A 401 -17.45 40.15 31.82
N LEU A 402 -16.96 39.40 30.81
CA LEU A 402 -16.52 39.92 29.52
C LEU A 402 -15.55 41.12 29.65
N LEU A 403 -14.65 41.05 30.58
CA LEU A 403 -13.52 42.00 30.67
C LEU A 403 -12.56 41.90 29.50
N TYR A 404 -13.03 41.27 28.43
CA TYR A 404 -12.33 41.14 27.18
C TYR A 404 -12.71 42.23 26.23
N THR A 405 -11.81 43.08 25.98
CA THR A 405 -11.87 43.91 24.79
C THR A 405 -11.38 43.07 23.64
N SER A 406 -12.27 42.64 22.75
CA SER A 406 -11.86 42.19 21.44
C SER A 406 -11.04 43.29 20.77
N PRO A 407 -9.86 42.98 20.25
CA PRO A 407 -9.00 43.96 19.57
C PRO A 407 -9.57 44.46 18.24
N SER A 408 -10.75 43.97 17.81
CA SER A 408 -11.35 44.39 16.55
C SER A 408 -12.07 45.73 16.69
N PRO A 409 -11.75 46.72 15.86
CA PRO A 409 -12.51 48.01 15.83
C PRO A 409 -14.01 47.84 15.58
N ARG A 410 -14.45 46.72 15.01
CA ARG A 410 -15.85 46.39 14.74
C ARG A 410 -16.60 45.88 15.99
N ASP A 411 -15.91 45.37 17.00
CA ASP A 411 -16.51 44.86 18.23
C ASP A 411 -16.64 45.94 19.31
N ARG A 412 -16.02 47.11 19.16
CA ARG A 412 -16.16 48.27 20.06
C ARG A 412 -17.61 48.77 20.20
N THR A 413 -18.49 48.46 19.26
CA THR A 413 -19.88 48.84 19.28
C THR A 413 -20.79 47.89 20.06
N ARG A 414 -20.31 46.68 20.43
CA ARG A 414 -21.10 45.68 21.16
C ARG A 414 -20.84 45.60 22.67
N SER A 415 -19.71 46.11 23.15
CA SER A 415 -19.42 46.18 24.58
C SER A 415 -19.92 47.47 25.22
N ARG A 416 -21.22 47.76 25.12
CA ARG A 416 -21.85 48.69 26.05
C ARG A 416 -22.05 47.96 27.37
N MET A 417 -21.33 48.39 28.42
CA MET A 417 -21.68 48.04 29.78
C MET A 417 -23.17 48.41 30.03
N PRO A 418 -23.96 47.55 30.65
CA PRO A 418 -25.22 48.00 31.21
C PRO A 418 -24.86 49.02 32.28
N SER A 419 -25.37 50.23 32.12
CA SER A 419 -25.30 51.27 33.15
C SER A 419 -25.93 50.71 34.39
N SER A 420 -25.16 50.57 35.48
CA SER A 420 -25.64 50.29 36.82
C SER A 420 -26.63 51.38 37.23
N VAL A 421 -27.81 50.97 37.61
CA VAL A 421 -28.63 51.69 38.57
C VAL A 421 -28.34 51.14 39.93
#